data_caa29ca1cc918ab6053ebe9e16527813
#
_entry.id   caa29ca1cc918ab6053ebe9e16527813
#
_cell.length_a   1.000
_cell.length_b   1.000
_cell.length_c   1.000
_cell.angle_alpha   90.00
_cell.angle_beta   90.00
_cell.angle_gamma   90.00
#
_symmetry.space_group_name_H-M   'P 1'
#
loop_
_entity.id
_entity.type
_entity.pdbx_description
1 polymer ?
#
loop_
_entity_poly.entity_id
_entity_poly.type
_entity_poly.pdbx_seq_one_letter_code
_entity_poly.pdbx_strand_id
1 'polypeptide(L)'
;DILVSLAGPAMNLLLGFIAAYILTFIHMHQLDVSATTYKMIQMIAIYNINFAVFNMLPIPPLDGSHILRNLLPPNLAYRYQSLERYSILILIVCIMTPVLGYVLEPLVRFVGIVYHFLIGLFIF
;
A
#
# COMPACT_ATOMS: atom_id res chain seq x y z
N ASP A 1 5.24 17.94 -3.80
CA ASP A 1 6.37 17.23 -4.37
C ASP A 1 6.09 15.74 -4.49
N ILE A 2 6.18 15.22 -5.72
CA ILE A 2 5.90 13.81 -6.03
C ILE A 2 6.87 12.89 -5.28
N LEU A 3 8.15 13.25 -5.21
CA LEU A 3 9.15 12.42 -4.54
C LEU A 3 8.87 12.25 -3.05
N VAL A 4 8.46 13.33 -2.38
CA VAL A 4 8.11 13.26 -0.97
C VAL A 4 6.87 12.38 -0.76
N SER A 5 5.87 12.55 -1.63
CA SER A 5 4.63 11.77 -1.55
C SER A 5 4.85 10.28 -1.84
N LEU A 6 5.83 9.93 -2.66
CA LEU A 6 6.17 8.53 -2.95
C LEU A 6 7.01 7.88 -1.86
N ALA A 7 7.75 8.67 -1.07
CA ALA A 7 8.71 8.12 -0.11
C ALA A 7 8.05 7.24 0.95
N GLY A 8 6.90 7.67 1.50
CA GLY A 8 6.17 6.88 2.51
C GLY A 8 5.68 5.54 1.97
N PRO A 9 4.87 5.55 0.91
CA PRO A 9 4.41 4.29 0.30
C PRO A 9 5.56 3.40 -0.17
N ALA A 10 6.63 3.98 -0.73
CA ALA A 10 7.80 3.21 -1.16
C ALA A 10 8.46 2.49 0.00
N MET A 11 8.61 3.16 1.15
CA MET A 11 9.19 2.54 2.34
C MET A 11 8.29 1.42 2.87
N ASN A 12 6.97 1.64 2.90
CA ASN A 12 6.03 0.60 3.31
C ASN A 12 6.09 -0.62 2.40
N LEU A 13 6.19 -0.42 1.08
CA LEU A 13 6.35 -1.52 0.14
C LEU A 13 7.67 -2.25 0.35
N LEU A 14 8.75 -1.54 0.64
CA LEU A 14 10.04 -2.15 0.92
C LEU A 14 9.99 -3.00 2.19
N LEU A 15 9.44 -2.47 3.26
CA LEU A 15 9.31 -3.21 4.53
C LEU A 15 8.40 -4.41 4.38
N GLY A 16 7.30 -4.27 3.66
CA GLY A 16 6.41 -5.38 3.35
C GLY A 16 7.10 -6.46 2.53
N PHE A 17 7.92 -6.06 1.56
CA PHE A 17 8.68 -6.99 0.73
C PHE A 17 9.70 -7.77 1.56
N ILE A 18 10.45 -7.09 2.43
CA ILE A 18 11.43 -7.73 3.30
C ILE A 18 10.74 -8.76 4.19
N ALA A 19 9.61 -8.39 4.80
CA ALA A 19 8.86 -9.31 5.66
C ALA A 19 8.35 -10.52 4.86
N ALA A 20 7.81 -10.30 3.67
CA ALA A 20 7.33 -11.38 2.81
C ALA A 20 8.48 -12.29 2.37
N TYR A 21 9.65 -11.74 2.07
CA TYR A 21 10.84 -12.52 1.74
C TYR A 21 11.26 -13.40 2.91
N ILE A 22 11.29 -12.84 4.11
CA ILE A 22 11.64 -13.60 5.32
C ILE A 22 10.67 -14.76 5.54
N LEU A 23 9.37 -14.51 5.39
CA LEU A 23 8.36 -15.58 5.55
C LEU A 23 8.56 -16.69 4.54
N THR A 24 8.81 -16.35 3.29
CA THR A 24 9.05 -17.33 2.23
C THR A 24 10.32 -18.12 2.52
N PHE A 25 11.38 -17.46 2.96
CA PHE A 25 12.64 -18.09 3.32
C PHE A 25 12.45 -19.09 4.47
N ILE A 26 11.74 -18.69 5.52
CA ILE A 26 11.42 -19.56 6.65
C ILE A 26 10.68 -20.81 6.16
N HIS A 27 9.69 -20.61 5.31
CA HIS A 27 8.87 -21.70 4.79
C HIS A 27 9.69 -22.68 3.92
N MET A 28 10.49 -22.14 3.00
CA MET A 28 11.26 -22.95 2.06
C MET A 28 12.37 -23.74 2.74
N HIS A 29 13.02 -23.16 3.75
CA HIS A 29 14.09 -23.82 4.46
C HIS A 29 13.61 -24.54 5.72
N GLN A 30 12.28 -24.59 5.93
CA GLN A 30 11.66 -25.27 7.08
C GLN A 30 12.29 -24.87 8.42
N LEU A 31 12.55 -23.57 8.56
CA LEU A 31 13.16 -23.05 9.78
C LEU A 31 12.17 -23.13 10.95
N ASP A 32 12.70 -23.48 12.12
CA ASP A 32 11.89 -23.63 13.32
C ASP A 32 11.76 -22.26 14.00
N VAL A 33 10.64 -21.61 13.76
CA VAL A 33 10.29 -20.36 14.44
C VAL A 33 8.96 -20.53 15.16
N SER A 34 8.76 -19.79 16.23
CA SER A 34 7.50 -19.86 16.96
C SER A 34 6.34 -19.37 16.10
N ALA A 35 5.13 -19.90 16.36
CA ALA A 35 3.93 -19.45 15.67
C ALA A 35 3.70 -17.95 15.89
N THR A 36 4.01 -17.44 17.06
CA THR A 36 3.89 -16.01 17.37
C THR A 36 4.83 -15.17 16.51
N THR A 37 6.09 -15.57 16.40
CA THR A 37 7.07 -14.86 15.56
C THR A 37 6.65 -14.86 14.09
N TYR A 38 6.22 -16.02 13.57
CA TYR A 38 5.75 -16.12 12.19
C TYR A 38 4.57 -15.17 11.93
N LYS A 39 3.61 -15.18 12.85
CA LYS A 39 2.42 -14.32 12.72
C LYS A 39 2.77 -12.83 12.79
N MET A 40 3.71 -12.45 13.65
CA MET A 40 4.15 -11.06 13.75
C MET A 40 4.79 -10.58 12.45
N ILE A 41 5.63 -11.40 11.83
CA ILE A 41 6.25 -11.05 10.54
C ILE A 41 5.18 -10.96 9.45
N GLN A 42 4.23 -11.89 9.46
CA GLN A 42 3.10 -11.87 8.53
C GLN A 42 2.29 -10.57 8.65
N MET A 43 2.03 -10.12 9.87
CA MET A 43 1.31 -8.87 10.12
C MET A 43 2.10 -7.66 9.63
N ILE A 44 3.42 -7.66 9.79
CA ILE A 44 4.28 -6.59 9.26
C ILE A 44 4.12 -6.51 7.74
N ALA A 45 4.15 -7.64 7.06
CA ALA A 45 3.98 -7.67 5.60
C ALA A 45 2.60 -7.12 5.20
N ILE A 46 1.54 -7.64 5.82
CA ILE A 46 0.16 -7.29 5.46
C ILE A 46 -0.11 -5.81 5.73
N TYR A 47 0.24 -5.30 6.92
CA TYR A 47 -0.05 -3.92 7.27
C TYR A 47 0.75 -2.93 6.41
N ASN A 48 2.01 -3.23 6.11
CA ASN A 48 2.81 -2.33 5.27
C ASN A 48 2.28 -2.26 3.84
N ILE A 49 1.87 -3.40 3.27
CA ILE A 49 1.25 -3.41 1.94
C ILE A 49 -0.05 -2.61 1.94
N ASN A 50 -0.90 -2.85 2.93
CA ASN A 50 -2.19 -2.14 3.01
C ASN A 50 -2.01 -0.65 3.21
N PHE A 51 -1.08 -0.22 4.06
CA PHE A 51 -0.80 1.21 4.25
C PHE A 51 -0.27 1.84 2.97
N ALA A 52 0.62 1.17 2.24
CA ALA A 52 1.15 1.69 0.99
C ALA A 52 0.03 1.89 -0.04
N VAL A 53 -0.80 0.87 -0.24
CA VAL A 53 -1.90 0.92 -1.20
C VAL A 53 -2.94 1.96 -0.80
N PHE A 54 -3.29 2.00 0.49
CA PHE A 54 -4.25 2.98 1.01
C PHE A 54 -3.76 4.41 0.77
N ASN A 55 -2.48 4.70 1.09
CA ASN A 55 -1.92 6.04 0.93
C ASN A 55 -1.77 6.46 -0.53
N MET A 56 -1.79 5.52 -1.46
CA MET A 56 -1.74 5.82 -2.89
C MET A 56 -3.12 6.10 -3.50
N LEU A 57 -4.19 5.98 -2.73
CA LEU A 57 -5.52 6.35 -3.21
C LEU A 57 -5.58 7.84 -3.51
N PRO A 58 -6.25 8.25 -4.60
CA PRO A 58 -6.34 9.65 -5.00
C PRO A 58 -7.40 10.43 -4.21
N ILE A 59 -7.39 10.27 -2.89
CA ILE A 59 -8.34 10.94 -1.98
C ILE A 59 -7.55 11.81 -1.01
N PRO A 60 -7.71 13.14 -1.02
CA PRO A 60 -7.06 13.98 0.00
C PRO A 60 -7.50 13.54 1.41
N PRO A 61 -6.64 13.54 2.42
CA PRO A 61 -5.26 14.04 2.47
C PRO A 61 -4.19 12.99 2.14
N LEU A 62 -4.53 11.87 1.50
CA LEU A 62 -3.60 10.77 1.23
C LEU A 62 -2.54 11.17 0.19
N ASP A 63 -1.39 10.46 0.21
CA ASP A 63 -0.26 10.78 -0.68
C ASP A 63 -0.62 10.66 -2.16
N GLY A 64 -1.50 9.74 -2.51
CA GLY A 64 -1.97 9.57 -3.89
C GLY A 64 -2.64 10.82 -4.46
N SER A 65 -3.30 11.60 -3.62
CA SER A 65 -3.94 12.84 -4.04
C SER A 65 -2.91 13.89 -4.45
N HIS A 66 -1.79 13.97 -3.74
CA HIS A 66 -0.72 14.90 -4.09
C HIS A 66 -0.08 14.54 -5.42
N ILE A 67 0.13 13.25 -5.66
CA ILE A 67 0.70 12.76 -6.92
C ILE A 67 -0.25 13.07 -8.07
N LEU A 68 -1.53 12.75 -7.92
CA LEU A 68 -2.53 12.99 -8.95
C LEU A 68 -2.62 14.48 -9.28
N ARG A 69 -2.69 15.34 -8.26
CA ARG A 69 -2.77 16.78 -8.47
C ARG A 69 -1.58 17.31 -9.26
N ASN A 70 -0.38 16.81 -8.98
CA ASN A 70 0.83 17.24 -9.67
C ASN A 70 0.92 16.73 -11.12
N LEU A 71 0.18 15.68 -11.45
CA LEU A 71 0.14 15.13 -12.81
C LEU A 71 -0.96 15.74 -13.66
N LEU A 72 -1.96 16.40 -13.05
CA LEU A 72 -3.09 16.97 -13.78
C LEU A 72 -2.71 18.32 -14.41
N PRO A 73 -3.32 18.67 -15.57
CA PRO A 73 -3.24 20.01 -16.14
C PRO A 73 -3.78 21.05 -15.14
N PRO A 74 -3.34 22.32 -15.21
CA PRO A 74 -3.73 23.32 -14.23
C PRO A 74 -5.24 23.49 -14.01
N ASN A 75 -6.05 23.40 -15.06
CA ASN A 75 -7.50 23.52 -14.96
C ASN A 75 -8.13 22.35 -14.20
N LEU A 76 -7.67 21.13 -14.47
CA LEU A 76 -8.15 19.93 -13.76
C LEU A 76 -7.60 19.86 -12.35
N ALA A 77 -6.36 20.26 -12.14
CA ALA A 77 -5.76 20.34 -10.81
C ALA A 77 -6.55 21.28 -9.90
N TYR A 78 -6.98 22.42 -10.43
CA TYR A 78 -7.81 23.38 -9.69
C TYR A 78 -9.15 22.76 -9.30
N ARG A 79 -9.83 22.09 -10.22
CA ARG A 79 -11.10 21.41 -9.94
C ARG A 79 -10.92 20.29 -8.91
N TYR A 80 -9.86 19.54 -9.01
CA TYR A 80 -9.54 18.49 -8.05
C TYR A 80 -9.29 19.07 -6.67
N GLN A 81 -8.54 20.18 -6.61
CA GLN A 81 -8.25 20.85 -5.36
C GLN A 81 -9.53 21.37 -4.68
N SER A 82 -10.54 21.76 -5.44
CA SER A 82 -11.82 22.23 -4.88
C SER A 82 -12.56 21.11 -4.12
N LEU A 83 -12.25 19.85 -4.38
CA LEU A 83 -12.82 18.71 -3.66
C LEU A 83 -12.17 18.49 -2.30
N GLU A 84 -11.05 19.15 -2.02
CA GLU A 84 -10.32 18.94 -0.75
C GLU A 84 -11.18 19.29 0.47
N ARG A 85 -12.08 20.25 0.35
CA ARG A 85 -12.99 20.61 1.44
C ARG A 85 -13.92 19.47 1.85
N TYR A 86 -14.15 18.51 0.93
CA TYR A 86 -14.99 17.34 1.18
C TYR A 86 -14.18 16.08 1.46
N SER A 87 -12.85 16.19 1.52
CA SER A 87 -11.95 15.04 1.59
C SER A 87 -12.21 14.17 2.82
N ILE A 88 -12.40 14.79 3.99
CA ILE A 88 -12.66 14.04 5.22
C ILE A 88 -13.99 13.31 5.11
N LEU A 89 -15.02 13.96 4.56
CA LEU A 89 -16.32 13.36 4.36
C LEU A 89 -16.25 12.16 3.39
N ILE A 90 -15.54 12.33 2.28
CA ILE A 90 -15.34 11.28 1.29
C ILE A 90 -14.61 10.10 1.94
N LEU A 91 -13.56 10.35 2.70
CA LEU A 91 -12.79 9.32 3.37
C LEU A 91 -13.64 8.56 4.39
N ILE A 92 -14.42 9.27 5.20
CA ILE A 92 -15.31 8.65 6.18
C ILE A 92 -16.34 7.74 5.48
N VAL A 93 -16.96 8.21 4.40
CA VAL A 93 -17.93 7.42 3.63
C VAL A 93 -17.25 6.17 3.08
N CYS A 94 -16.04 6.28 2.54
CA CYS A 94 -15.30 5.13 2.02
C CYS A 94 -14.98 4.11 3.11
N ILE A 95 -14.61 4.57 4.31
CA ILE A 95 -14.28 3.67 5.43
C ILE A 95 -15.53 2.98 5.97
N MET A 96 -16.65 3.69 6.04
CA MET A 96 -17.89 3.15 6.61
C MET A 96 -18.66 2.25 5.66
N THR A 97 -18.31 2.25 4.38
CA THR A 97 -18.93 1.39 3.38
C THR A 97 -17.94 0.32 2.92
N PRO A 98 -18.40 -0.78 2.28
CA PRO A 98 -17.48 -1.79 1.75
C PRO A 98 -16.69 -1.34 0.52
N VAL A 99 -16.91 -0.11 0.04
CA VAL A 99 -16.24 0.41 -1.17
C VAL A 99 -14.73 0.36 -1.05
N LEU A 100 -14.19 0.75 0.11
CA LEU A 100 -12.75 0.77 0.33
C LEU A 100 -12.14 -0.63 0.18
N GLY A 101 -12.78 -1.65 0.75
CA GLY A 101 -12.34 -3.03 0.62
C GLY A 101 -12.34 -3.51 -0.82
N TYR A 102 -13.39 -3.18 -1.59
CA TYR A 102 -13.47 -3.55 -2.99
C TYR A 102 -12.37 -2.91 -3.84
N VAL A 103 -11.92 -1.71 -3.48
CA VAL A 103 -10.83 -1.02 -4.20
C VAL A 103 -9.47 -1.54 -3.75
N LEU A 104 -9.27 -1.72 -2.44
CA LEU A 104 -7.97 -2.13 -1.91
C LEU A 104 -7.63 -3.58 -2.22
N GLU A 105 -8.61 -4.48 -2.16
CA GLU A 105 -8.34 -5.91 -2.30
C GLU A 105 -7.64 -6.27 -3.61
N PRO A 106 -8.10 -5.85 -4.80
CA PRO A 106 -7.38 -6.18 -6.03
C PRO A 106 -5.99 -5.55 -6.10
N LEU A 107 -5.82 -4.35 -5.54
CA LEU A 107 -4.52 -3.67 -5.53
C LEU A 107 -3.53 -4.37 -4.61
N VAL A 108 -3.97 -4.77 -3.42
CA VAL A 108 -3.14 -5.54 -2.48
C VAL A 108 -2.78 -6.90 -3.08
N ARG A 109 -3.73 -7.54 -3.75
CA ARG A 109 -3.50 -8.81 -4.44
C ARG A 109 -2.45 -8.66 -5.54
N PHE A 110 -2.51 -7.58 -6.30
CA PHE A 110 -1.53 -7.28 -7.34
C PHE A 110 -0.12 -7.13 -6.74
N VAL A 111 0.01 -6.39 -5.64
CA VAL A 111 1.29 -6.24 -4.94
C VAL A 111 1.81 -7.61 -4.47
N GLY A 112 0.93 -8.45 -3.94
CA GLY A 112 1.28 -9.80 -3.53
C GLY A 112 1.82 -10.64 -4.68
N ILE A 113 1.22 -10.55 -5.86
CA ILE A 113 1.67 -11.25 -7.05
C ILE A 113 3.06 -10.75 -7.47
N VAL A 114 3.28 -9.44 -7.46
CA VAL A 114 4.58 -8.85 -7.79
C VAL A 114 5.65 -9.32 -6.80
N TYR A 115 5.32 -9.31 -5.51
CA TYR A 115 6.25 -9.80 -4.48
C TYR A 115 6.61 -11.27 -4.71
N HIS A 116 5.62 -12.10 -4.98
CA HIS A 116 5.84 -13.53 -5.21
C HIS A 116 6.77 -13.75 -6.41
N PHE A 117 6.55 -13.01 -7.48
CA PHE A 117 7.40 -13.08 -8.67
C PHE A 117 8.83 -12.65 -8.35
N LEU A 118 9.01 -11.50 -7.70
CA LEU A 118 10.34 -10.98 -7.37
C LEU A 118 11.09 -11.88 -6.40
N ILE A 119 10.40 -12.39 -5.38
CA ILE A 119 11.01 -13.29 -4.41
C ILE A 119 11.46 -14.59 -5.11
N GLY A 120 10.65 -15.10 -6.02
CA GLY A 120 10.98 -16.31 -6.78
C GLY A 120 12.25 -16.17 -7.62
N LEU A 121 12.60 -14.93 -8.02
CA LEU A 121 13.83 -14.69 -8.80
C LEU A 121 15.09 -14.75 -7.95
N PHE A 122 15.01 -14.43 -6.66
CA PHE A 122 16.18 -14.22 -5.81
C PHE A 122 16.30 -15.18 -4.64
N ILE A 123 15.27 -16.00 -4.37
CA ILE A 123 15.30 -16.92 -3.24
C ILE A 123 15.94 -18.25 -3.67
N PHE A 124 16.90 -18.70 -2.90
CA PHE A 124 17.62 -19.93 -3.18
C PHE A 124 17.63 -20.85 -1.95
#